data_b1b6d9daafe7b5234c51e01966cb4d38
#
_entry.id   b1b6d9daafe7b5234c51e01966cb4d38
#
_cell.length_a   1.000
_cell.length_b   1.000
_cell.length_c   1.000
_cell.angle_alpha   90.00
_cell.angle_beta   90.00
_cell.angle_gamma   90.00
#
_symmetry.space_group_name_H-M   'P 1'
#
loop_
_entity.id
_entity.type
_entity.pdbx_description
1 polymer ?
#
loop_
_entity_poly.entity_id
_entity_poly.type
_entity_poly.pdbx_seq_one_letter_code
_entity_poly.pdbx_strand_id
1 'polypeptide(L)'
;LIKISVRDIASKGLDIDQSIPPEGIGLSSEEADIRSLLNVKAHLEKVNNVIMADTHIKAEFGYLCARCLQELSSTEERSYKFDFEIDPGNEYIDLGEEIRQEIILANPARILCSQDCKGICPKCGANLNIEKCKCKN
;
A
#
# COMPACT_ATOMS: atom_id res chain seq x y z
N LEU A 1 -12.27 6.31 -1.12
CA LEU A 1 -12.03 7.62 -1.72
C LEU A 1 -11.76 8.66 -0.63
N ILE A 2 -10.63 9.31 -0.70
CA ILE A 2 -10.31 10.43 0.20
C ILE A 2 -10.35 11.70 -0.64
N LYS A 3 -11.55 12.22 -0.84
CA LYS A 3 -11.74 13.49 -1.54
C LYS A 3 -11.67 14.64 -0.57
N ILE A 4 -10.85 15.61 -0.90
CA ILE A 4 -10.63 16.79 -0.07
C ILE A 4 -10.98 18.01 -0.90
N SER A 5 -11.85 18.87 -0.34
CA SER A 5 -12.15 20.15 -0.97
C SER A 5 -10.97 21.10 -0.78
N VAL A 6 -10.54 21.74 -1.86
CA VAL A 6 -9.46 22.74 -1.79
C VAL A 6 -9.83 23.88 -0.84
N ARG A 7 -11.12 24.18 -0.70
CA ARG A 7 -11.61 25.24 0.20
C ARG A 7 -11.43 24.88 1.68
N ASP A 8 -11.39 23.59 2.00
CA ASP A 8 -11.23 23.14 3.39
C ASP A 8 -9.79 23.25 3.88
N ILE A 9 -8.85 23.50 2.96
CA ILE A 9 -7.45 23.67 3.32
C ILE A 9 -7.24 25.11 3.75
N ALA A 10 -7.21 25.34 5.05
CA ALA A 10 -6.99 26.66 5.63
C ALA A 10 -5.53 27.09 5.46
N SER A 11 -5.26 28.38 5.73
CA SER A 11 -3.88 28.91 5.69
C SER A 11 -2.93 28.20 6.67
N LYS A 12 -3.47 27.57 7.70
CA LYS A 12 -2.72 26.78 8.66
C LYS A 12 -2.51 25.34 8.24
N GLY A 13 -3.08 24.94 7.09
CA GLY A 13 -3.07 23.57 6.64
C GLY A 13 -4.26 22.77 7.12
N LEU A 14 -4.35 21.54 6.66
CA LEU A 14 -5.39 20.59 7.04
C LEU A 14 -4.74 19.27 7.44
N ASP A 15 -5.10 18.78 8.62
CA ASP A 15 -4.64 17.49 9.10
C ASP A 15 -5.74 16.44 8.93
N ILE A 16 -5.37 15.29 8.39
CA ILE A 16 -6.27 14.17 8.19
C ILE A 16 -5.73 12.97 8.97
N ASP A 17 -6.60 12.30 9.70
CA ASP A 17 -6.31 11.04 10.39
C ASP A 17 -7.52 10.14 10.24
N GLN A 18 -7.41 9.15 9.37
CA GLN A 18 -8.51 8.24 9.06
C GLN A 18 -8.00 6.80 8.97
N SER A 19 -8.86 5.86 9.37
CA SER A 19 -8.65 4.44 9.13
C SER A 19 -9.73 3.98 8.16
N ILE A 20 -9.31 3.49 6.99
CA ILE A 20 -10.23 3.10 5.93
C ILE A 20 -9.88 1.70 5.41
N PRO A 21 -10.87 0.93 4.94
CA PRO A 21 -10.57 -0.35 4.30
C PRO A 21 -9.89 -0.12 2.94
N PRO A 22 -9.10 -1.09 2.44
CA PRO A 22 -8.44 -0.95 1.14
C PRO A 22 -9.39 -0.65 -0.01
N GLU A 23 -10.56 -1.24 -0.02
CA GLU A 23 -11.59 -0.98 -1.03
C GLU A 23 -12.10 0.46 -0.98
N GLY A 24 -11.93 1.14 0.15
CA GLY A 24 -12.28 2.55 0.29
C GLY A 24 -11.47 3.48 -0.60
N ILE A 25 -10.28 3.07 -1.03
CA ILE A 25 -9.47 3.80 -2.00
C ILE A 25 -9.40 3.08 -3.35
N GLY A 26 -10.24 2.06 -3.55
CA GLY A 26 -10.31 1.35 -4.82
C GLY A 26 -9.26 0.28 -5.01
N LEU A 27 -8.55 -0.14 -3.95
CA LEU A 27 -7.60 -1.25 -4.04
C LEU A 27 -8.33 -2.59 -4.01
N SER A 28 -8.02 -3.43 -4.98
CA SER A 28 -8.47 -4.81 -5.00
C SER A 28 -7.39 -5.72 -4.39
N SER A 29 -7.80 -6.91 -3.94
CA SER A 29 -6.87 -7.90 -3.40
C SER A 29 -5.86 -8.39 -4.44
N GLU A 30 -6.19 -8.27 -5.72
CA GLU A 30 -5.27 -8.63 -6.81
C GLU A 30 -4.16 -7.59 -6.99
N GLU A 31 -4.45 -6.33 -6.69
CA GLU A 31 -3.48 -5.24 -6.80
C GLU A 31 -2.54 -5.21 -5.60
N ALA A 32 -3.07 -5.42 -4.41
CA ALA A 32 -2.28 -5.47 -3.18
C ALA A 32 -3.09 -6.18 -2.10
N ASP A 33 -2.45 -7.10 -1.38
CA ASP A 33 -3.08 -7.81 -0.26
C ASP A 33 -2.84 -7.00 1.02
N ILE A 34 -3.87 -6.30 1.46
CA ILE A 34 -3.84 -5.51 2.69
C ILE A 34 -4.80 -6.14 3.68
N ARG A 35 -4.29 -6.61 4.80
CA ARG A 35 -5.02 -7.43 5.78
C ARG A 35 -5.60 -6.66 6.94
N SER A 36 -5.35 -5.37 7.00
CA SER A 36 -5.88 -4.47 8.03
C SER A 36 -6.51 -3.25 7.40
N LEU A 37 -7.08 -2.38 8.22
CA LEU A 37 -7.46 -1.06 7.76
C LEU A 37 -6.20 -0.27 7.42
N LEU A 38 -6.30 0.60 6.43
CA LEU A 38 -5.26 1.57 6.13
C LEU A 38 -5.42 2.74 7.10
N ASN A 39 -4.40 2.96 7.92
CA ASN A 39 -4.36 4.15 8.76
C ASN A 39 -3.65 5.24 7.96
N VAL A 40 -4.38 6.30 7.63
CA VAL A 40 -3.89 7.39 6.78
C VAL A 40 -3.81 8.66 7.61
N LYS A 41 -2.60 9.20 7.72
CA LYS A 41 -2.36 10.51 8.32
C LYS A 41 -1.75 11.41 7.26
N ALA A 42 -2.31 12.57 7.08
CA ALA A 42 -1.81 13.51 6.09
C ALA A 42 -1.89 14.93 6.60
N HIS A 43 -0.88 15.71 6.24
CA HIS A 43 -0.88 17.16 6.47
C HIS A 43 -0.82 17.84 5.11
N LEU A 44 -1.83 18.66 4.81
CA LEU A 44 -1.94 19.35 3.54
C LEU A 44 -1.73 20.84 3.76
N GLU A 45 -0.89 21.44 2.94
CA GLU A 45 -0.63 22.87 2.96
C GLU A 45 -0.79 23.44 1.55
N LYS A 46 -1.33 24.62 1.48
CA LYS A 46 -1.47 25.36 0.23
C LYS A 46 -0.32 26.36 0.11
N VAL A 47 0.53 26.18 -0.90
CA VAL A 47 1.65 27.07 -1.19
C VAL A 47 1.49 27.56 -2.62
N ASN A 48 1.19 28.86 -2.80
CA ASN A 48 0.89 29.43 -4.11
C ASN A 48 -0.29 28.67 -4.78
N ASN A 49 -0.08 28.10 -5.96
CA ASN A 49 -1.09 27.32 -6.67
C ASN A 49 -0.91 25.82 -6.50
N VAL A 50 -0.16 25.39 -5.48
CA VAL A 50 0.13 23.99 -5.26
C VAL A 50 -0.32 23.59 -3.86
N ILE A 51 -0.95 22.44 -3.75
CA ILE A 51 -1.25 21.81 -2.47
C ILE A 51 -0.22 20.72 -2.25
N MET A 52 0.51 20.83 -1.16
CA MET A 52 1.50 19.84 -0.75
C MET A 52 0.89 18.95 0.33
N ALA A 53 0.91 17.65 0.09
CA ALA A 53 0.37 16.66 1.03
C ALA A 53 1.50 15.75 1.53
N ASP A 54 1.87 15.91 2.79
CA ASP A 54 2.74 14.97 3.49
C ASP A 54 1.86 13.86 4.03
N THR A 55 1.98 12.67 3.46
CA THR A 55 1.10 11.56 3.75
C THR A 55 1.88 10.43 4.40
N HIS A 56 1.29 9.83 5.43
CA HIS A 56 1.85 8.70 6.14
C HIS A 56 0.80 7.61 6.24
N ILE A 57 1.12 6.41 5.78
CA ILE A 57 0.19 5.28 5.87
C ILE A 57 0.81 4.16 6.69
N LYS A 58 -0.05 3.43 7.38
CA LYS A 58 0.32 2.24 8.14
C LYS A 58 -0.73 1.16 7.90
N ALA A 59 -0.28 -0.02 7.54
CA ALA A 59 -1.16 -1.16 7.32
C ALA A 59 -0.40 -2.47 7.41
N GLU A 60 -1.14 -3.57 7.57
CA GLU A 60 -0.59 -4.91 7.49
C GLU A 60 -0.70 -5.39 6.04
N PHE A 61 0.44 -5.62 5.41
CA PHE A 61 0.52 -6.11 4.04
C PHE A 61 0.75 -7.61 4.03
N GLY A 62 0.00 -8.32 3.19
CA GLY A 62 0.16 -9.75 2.97
C GLY A 62 0.95 -10.02 1.71
N TYR A 63 1.78 -11.06 1.76
CA TYR A 63 2.61 -11.47 0.64
C TYR A 63 2.65 -12.98 0.54
N LEU A 64 2.95 -13.48 -0.66
CA LEU A 64 3.25 -14.90 -0.86
C LEU A 64 4.73 -15.04 -1.20
N CYS A 65 5.41 -15.95 -0.52
CA CYS A 65 6.78 -16.27 -0.87
C CYS A 65 6.83 -16.78 -2.31
N ALA A 66 7.72 -16.19 -3.12
CA ALA A 66 7.82 -16.54 -4.54
C ALA A 66 8.33 -17.96 -4.78
N ARG A 67 8.92 -18.61 -3.77
CA ARG A 67 9.47 -19.97 -3.90
C ARG A 67 8.61 -21.04 -3.23
N CYS A 68 8.23 -20.83 -1.97
CA CYS A 68 7.49 -21.86 -1.23
C CYS A 68 6.00 -21.58 -1.11
N LEU A 69 5.54 -20.43 -1.60
CA LEU A 69 4.15 -19.97 -1.58
C LEU A 69 3.57 -19.82 -0.17
N GLN A 70 4.43 -19.74 0.85
CA GLN A 70 3.99 -19.49 2.21
C GLN A 70 3.42 -18.09 2.32
N GLU A 71 2.31 -17.95 3.04
CA GLU A 71 1.74 -16.64 3.33
C GLU A 71 2.62 -15.89 4.33
N LEU A 72 2.92 -14.65 3.99
CA LEU A 72 3.71 -13.75 4.82
C LEU A 72 2.90 -12.49 5.08
N SER A 73 3.12 -11.87 6.22
CA SER A 73 2.54 -10.56 6.49
C SER A 73 3.53 -9.72 7.28
N SER A 74 3.46 -8.41 7.07
CA SER A 74 4.23 -7.47 7.87
C SER A 74 3.46 -6.16 7.99
N THR A 75 3.58 -5.53 9.15
CA THR A 75 3.05 -4.19 9.35
C THR A 75 4.08 -3.20 8.84
N GLU A 76 3.69 -2.40 7.85
CA GLU A 76 4.58 -1.43 7.22
C GLU A 76 4.04 -0.04 7.36
N GLU A 77 4.95 0.91 7.56
CA GLU A 77 4.67 2.34 7.53
C GLU A 77 5.36 2.92 6.31
N ARG A 78 4.63 3.70 5.54
CA ARG A 78 5.15 4.34 4.33
C ARG A 78 4.80 5.81 4.34
N SER A 79 5.74 6.64 3.89
CA SER A 79 5.54 8.08 3.80
C SER A 79 5.67 8.51 2.36
N TYR A 80 4.75 9.38 1.94
CA TYR A 80 4.72 9.91 0.58
C TYR A 80 4.53 11.42 0.62
N LYS A 81 5.07 12.09 -0.37
CA LYS A 81 4.82 13.51 -0.60
C LYS A 81 4.14 13.68 -1.94
N PHE A 82 2.98 14.28 -1.93
CA PHE A 82 2.20 14.53 -3.13
C PHE A 82 2.04 16.03 -3.35
N ASP A 83 2.11 16.44 -4.60
CA ASP A 83 1.85 17.81 -5.01
C ASP A 83 0.66 17.83 -5.95
N PHE A 84 -0.30 18.71 -5.67
CA PHE A 84 -1.47 18.88 -6.51
C PHE A 84 -1.53 20.32 -7.00
N GLU A 85 -1.58 20.50 -8.32
CA GLU A 85 -1.81 21.84 -8.87
C GLU A 85 -3.27 22.23 -8.69
N ILE A 86 -3.50 23.47 -8.28
CA ILE A 86 -4.84 24.00 -8.13
C ILE A 86 -5.33 24.43 -9.50
N ASP A 87 -6.35 23.75 -9.99
CA ASP A 87 -7.01 24.07 -11.26
C ASP A 87 -8.32 24.78 -10.93
N PRO A 88 -8.60 25.95 -11.54
CA PRO A 88 -9.87 26.64 -11.32
C PRO A 88 -11.11 25.81 -11.62
N GLY A 89 -10.97 24.81 -12.50
CA GLY A 89 -12.06 23.88 -12.81
C GLY A 89 -12.19 22.69 -11.89
N ASN A 90 -11.25 22.51 -10.94
CA ASN A 90 -11.25 21.35 -10.06
C ASN A 90 -11.13 21.78 -8.60
N GLU A 91 -12.23 21.66 -7.87
CA GLU A 91 -12.31 22.08 -6.47
C GLU A 91 -11.93 20.97 -5.48
N TYR A 92 -11.64 19.76 -5.97
CA TYR A 92 -11.36 18.60 -5.13
C TYR A 92 -10.05 17.94 -5.53
N ILE A 93 -9.36 17.39 -4.54
CA ILE A 93 -8.24 16.50 -4.76
C ILE A 93 -8.59 15.13 -4.19
N ASP A 94 -8.11 14.06 -4.84
CA ASP A 94 -8.33 12.69 -4.36
C ASP A 94 -7.00 12.13 -3.87
N LEU A 95 -6.80 12.23 -2.56
CA LEU A 95 -5.60 11.71 -1.92
C LEU A 95 -5.58 10.17 -1.95
N GLY A 96 -6.75 9.55 -1.87
CA GLY A 96 -6.86 8.09 -1.91
C GLY A 96 -6.35 7.50 -3.21
N GLU A 97 -6.63 8.15 -4.34
CA GLU A 97 -6.14 7.68 -5.64
C GLU A 97 -4.61 7.75 -5.73
N GLU A 98 -4.01 8.81 -5.22
CA GLU A 98 -2.55 8.94 -5.20
C GLU A 98 -1.91 7.86 -4.31
N ILE A 99 -2.49 7.59 -3.14
CA ILE A 99 -2.04 6.54 -2.25
C ILE A 99 -2.16 5.17 -2.94
N ARG A 100 -3.28 4.93 -3.60
CA ARG A 100 -3.53 3.68 -4.33
C ARG A 100 -2.46 3.43 -5.37
N GLN A 101 -2.14 4.42 -6.18
CA GLN A 101 -1.11 4.32 -7.22
C GLN A 101 0.25 4.00 -6.63
N GLU A 102 0.63 4.66 -5.54
CA GLU A 102 1.92 4.42 -4.88
C GLU A 102 2.00 3.01 -4.29
N ILE A 103 0.92 2.51 -3.70
CA ILE A 103 0.88 1.15 -3.16
C ILE A 103 1.07 0.13 -4.29
N ILE A 104 0.39 0.31 -5.41
CA ILE A 104 0.50 -0.58 -6.57
C ILE A 104 1.92 -0.57 -7.13
N LEU A 105 2.51 0.61 -7.30
CA LEU A 105 3.85 0.76 -7.85
C LEU A 105 4.93 0.17 -6.94
N ALA A 106 4.74 0.28 -5.61
CA ALA A 106 5.71 -0.20 -4.63
C ALA A 106 5.51 -1.68 -4.27
N ASN A 107 4.46 -2.31 -4.79
CA ASN A 107 4.18 -3.72 -4.48
C ASN A 107 5.29 -4.59 -5.07
N PRO A 108 6.08 -5.30 -4.25
CA PRO A 108 7.22 -6.05 -4.76
C PRO A 108 6.77 -7.23 -5.62
N ALA A 109 7.45 -7.41 -6.76
CA ALA A 109 7.16 -8.50 -7.67
C ALA A 109 7.57 -9.86 -7.11
N ARG A 110 8.57 -9.85 -6.22
CA ARG A 110 9.09 -11.08 -5.60
C ARG A 110 9.46 -10.83 -4.15
N ILE A 111 8.89 -11.65 -3.27
CA ILE A 111 9.24 -11.68 -1.85
C ILE A 111 9.56 -13.13 -1.50
N LEU A 112 10.57 -13.31 -0.66
CA LEU A 112 10.95 -14.60 -0.13
C LEU A 112 10.74 -14.61 1.38
N CYS A 113 10.29 -15.75 1.92
CA CYS A 113 10.13 -15.92 3.38
C CYS A 113 11.50 -15.85 4.08
N SER A 114 12.55 -16.23 3.39
CA SER A 114 13.94 -16.05 3.82
C SER A 114 14.83 -16.07 2.58
N GLN A 115 16.05 -15.55 2.71
CA GLN A 115 17.02 -15.57 1.62
C GLN A 115 17.38 -16.99 1.21
N ASP A 116 17.31 -17.92 2.16
CA ASP A 116 17.64 -19.32 1.97
C ASP A 116 16.42 -20.18 1.64
N CYS A 117 15.31 -19.58 1.21
CA CYS A 117 14.10 -20.33 0.90
C CYS A 117 14.36 -21.38 -0.17
N LYS A 118 14.11 -22.64 0.18
CA LYS A 118 14.33 -23.79 -0.71
C LYS A 118 13.17 -24.00 -1.69
N GLY A 119 12.05 -23.32 -1.46
CA GLY A 119 10.89 -23.44 -2.31
C GLY A 119 10.05 -24.68 -2.05
N ILE A 120 9.25 -25.04 -3.04
CA ILE A 120 8.43 -26.25 -3.02
C ILE A 120 8.91 -27.21 -4.10
N CYS A 121 8.72 -28.51 -3.85
CA CYS A 121 9.02 -29.50 -4.86
C CYS A 121 8.01 -29.37 -6.01
N PRO A 122 8.45 -29.20 -7.26
CA PRO A 122 7.53 -29.05 -8.37
C PRO A 122 6.71 -30.30 -8.69
N LYS A 123 7.11 -31.45 -8.16
CA LYS A 123 6.41 -32.71 -8.38
C LYS A 123 5.40 -33.03 -7.28
N CYS A 124 5.80 -32.96 -6.01
CA CYS A 124 4.94 -33.37 -4.90
C CYS A 124 4.38 -32.20 -4.10
N GLY A 125 4.82 -30.96 -4.35
CA GLY A 125 4.35 -29.79 -3.63
C GLY A 125 4.84 -29.65 -2.20
N ALA A 126 5.81 -30.48 -1.76
CA ALA A 126 6.35 -30.38 -0.42
C ALA A 126 7.15 -29.10 -0.23
N ASN A 127 6.95 -28.43 0.92
CA ASN A 127 7.74 -27.25 1.26
C ASN A 127 9.13 -27.72 1.75
N LEU A 128 10.14 -27.49 0.94
CA LEU A 128 11.48 -27.98 1.17
C LEU A 128 12.20 -27.29 2.34
N ASN A 129 11.60 -26.24 2.91
CA ASN A 129 12.13 -25.59 4.12
C ASN A 129 11.80 -26.39 5.39
N ILE A 130 10.69 -27.14 5.38
CA ILE A 130 10.18 -27.83 6.57
C ILE A 130 10.11 -29.33 6.42
N GLU A 131 10.13 -29.86 5.21
CA GLU A 131 10.09 -31.31 4.97
C GLU A 131 10.92 -31.69 3.75
N LYS A 132 11.22 -32.95 3.65
CA LYS A 132 11.97 -33.49 2.50
C LYS A 132 11.00 -33.81 1.37
N CYS A 133 11.51 -33.77 0.14
CA CYS A 133 10.75 -34.19 -1.01
C CYS A 133 10.34 -35.66 -0.87
N LYS A 134 9.05 -35.91 -1.12
CA LYS A 134 8.48 -37.28 -1.04
C LYS A 134 8.55 -38.02 -2.38
N CYS A 135 9.11 -37.38 -3.41
CA CYS A 135 9.24 -38.01 -4.71
C CYS A 135 10.29 -39.09 -4.67
N LYS A 136 9.97 -40.23 -5.26
CA LYS A 136 10.97 -41.26 -5.55
C LYS A 136 11.56 -40.92 -6.91
N ASN A 137 12.86 -40.82 -6.98
CA ASN A 137 13.58 -40.66 -8.25
C ASN A 137 13.56 -41.93 -9.08
#